data_e257874b8d8503c4d1e8346ac1f533b0
#
_entry.id   e257874b8d8503c4d1e8346ac1f533b0
#
_cell.length_a   1.000
_cell.length_b   1.000
_cell.length_c   1.000
_cell.angle_alpha   90.00
_cell.angle_beta   90.00
_cell.angle_gamma   90.00
#
_symmetry.space_group_name_H-M   'P 1'
#
loop_
_entity.id
_entity.type
_entity.pdbx_description
1 polymer ?
#
loop_
_entity_poly.entity_id
_entity_poly.type
_entity_poly.pdbx_seq_one_letter_code
_entity_poly.pdbx_strand_id
1 'polypeptide(L)'
;MRVVDLTEEHMRFVTLCTHIDDPNEERDGITWVRESWLRNTLAKGLRVKVVIDEGRPVGFAHCLPIELGAWGMSGKDLMTVPCLTLEYNRVYSREHGSGYGRALMEAVEAEAKKEKKGVAVLAFDHDFWFMHFSFFKKLGYIEVARQGSAVIMLKAFEPVDPPVMHKLNYRHQLVPGKVVVDAFWNPICLTSIIEIHRVREVCAEYGDKVILNEFNCGNKNVLERYQTSRALLINGAPKDWGYAAPWDELRNEIDRAF
;
A
#
# COMPACT_ATOMS: atom_id res chain seq x y z
N MET A 1 22.93 -7.10 11.52
CA MET A 1 21.73 -7.17 10.63
C MET A 1 21.36 -8.62 10.32
N ARG A 2 20.08 -9.00 10.40
CA ARG A 2 19.52 -10.29 9.92
C ARG A 2 18.09 -10.06 9.43
N VAL A 3 17.62 -10.88 8.48
CA VAL A 3 16.21 -10.86 8.04
C VAL A 3 15.53 -12.11 8.58
N VAL A 4 14.34 -11.94 9.13
CA VAL A 4 13.51 -13.00 9.71
C VAL A 4 12.09 -12.93 9.15
N ASP A 5 11.34 -14.01 9.27
CA ASP A 5 9.90 -13.99 9.03
C ASP A 5 9.16 -13.27 10.16
N LEU A 6 7.99 -12.71 9.85
CA LEU A 6 7.14 -12.07 10.84
C LEU A 6 6.76 -13.06 11.96
N THR A 7 6.93 -12.63 13.19
CA THR A 7 6.46 -13.30 14.41
C THR A 7 5.54 -12.37 15.21
N GLU A 8 4.88 -12.88 16.26
CA GLU A 8 4.06 -12.06 17.15
C GLU A 8 4.85 -10.89 17.77
N GLU A 9 6.12 -11.11 18.07
CA GLU A 9 7.01 -10.08 18.63
C GLU A 9 7.13 -8.85 17.71
N HIS A 10 7.09 -9.05 16.39
CA HIS A 10 7.26 -7.98 15.41
C HIS A 10 5.92 -7.46 14.85
N MET A 11 4.78 -8.06 15.24
CA MET A 11 3.46 -7.71 14.67
C MET A 11 3.15 -6.23 14.87
N ARG A 12 3.37 -5.69 16.07
CA ARG A 12 3.13 -4.28 16.35
C ARG A 12 3.96 -3.35 15.46
N PHE A 13 5.25 -3.67 15.25
CA PHE A 13 6.13 -2.90 14.37
C PHE A 13 5.59 -2.85 12.93
N VAL A 14 5.22 -3.99 12.37
CA VAL A 14 4.68 -4.08 11.01
C VAL A 14 3.33 -3.37 10.92
N THR A 15 2.48 -3.47 11.94
CA THR A 15 1.16 -2.82 11.98
C THR A 15 1.26 -1.30 12.01
N LEU A 16 2.17 -0.75 12.80
CA LEU A 16 2.39 0.70 12.91
C LEU A 16 3.20 1.30 11.74
N CYS A 17 3.80 0.44 10.88
CA CYS A 17 4.58 0.89 9.72
C CYS A 17 5.76 1.78 10.14
N THR A 18 5.90 2.96 9.53
CA THR A 18 6.97 3.92 9.81
C THR A 18 6.74 4.77 11.07
N HIS A 19 5.64 4.54 11.80
CA HIS A 19 5.16 5.40 12.88
C HIS A 19 5.35 4.79 14.28
N ILE A 20 6.24 3.83 14.44
CA ILE A 20 6.41 3.10 15.71
C ILE A 20 6.80 4.03 16.86
N ASP A 21 7.59 5.05 16.57
CA ASP A 21 8.14 6.01 17.57
C ASP A 21 7.32 7.32 17.67
N ASP A 22 6.18 7.41 16.99
CA ASP A 22 5.32 8.59 16.95
C ASP A 22 3.93 8.26 17.48
N PRO A 23 3.68 8.32 18.79
CA PRO A 23 2.38 8.04 19.38
C PRO A 23 1.30 8.97 18.81
N ASN A 24 0.18 8.40 18.38
CA ASN A 24 -0.92 9.15 17.80
C ASN A 24 -2.24 8.41 18.08
N GLU A 25 -3.14 9.03 18.87
CA GLU A 25 -4.39 8.41 19.32
C GLU A 25 -5.31 8.03 18.15
N GLU A 26 -5.43 8.91 17.13
CA GLU A 26 -6.22 8.63 15.93
C GLU A 26 -5.76 7.34 15.26
N ARG A 27 -4.47 7.26 14.99
CA ARG A 27 -3.87 6.11 14.32
C ARG A 27 -3.95 4.85 15.18
N ASP A 28 -3.58 4.97 16.45
CA ASP A 28 -3.50 3.82 17.36
C ASP A 28 -4.87 3.19 17.59
N GLY A 29 -5.95 3.99 17.55
CA GLY A 29 -7.33 3.52 17.65
C GLY A 29 -7.82 2.69 16.46
N ILE A 30 -7.17 2.77 15.30
CA ILE A 30 -7.59 2.11 14.05
C ILE A 30 -6.61 1.05 13.52
N THR A 31 -5.46 0.87 14.16
CA THR A 31 -4.42 -0.10 13.73
C THR A 31 -4.91 -1.54 13.72
N TRP A 32 -5.90 -1.88 14.55
CA TRP A 32 -6.51 -3.20 14.59
C TRP A 32 -7.07 -3.65 13.23
N VAL A 33 -7.49 -2.72 12.38
CA VAL A 33 -7.97 -3.01 11.02
C VAL A 33 -6.85 -3.62 10.18
N ARG A 34 -5.65 -3.03 10.24
CA ARG A 34 -4.46 -3.54 9.54
C ARG A 34 -3.98 -4.86 10.13
N GLU A 35 -3.93 -4.96 11.44
CA GLU A 35 -3.51 -6.18 12.11
C GLU A 35 -4.43 -7.36 11.76
N SER A 36 -5.74 -7.14 11.78
CA SER A 36 -6.73 -8.15 11.39
C SER A 36 -6.53 -8.59 9.93
N TRP A 37 -6.28 -7.63 9.04
CA TRP A 37 -5.99 -7.95 7.64
C TRP A 37 -4.69 -8.76 7.49
N LEU A 38 -3.62 -8.38 8.17
CA LEU A 38 -2.35 -9.09 8.18
C LEU A 38 -2.54 -10.54 8.61
N ARG A 39 -3.16 -10.77 9.78
CA ARG A 39 -3.42 -12.12 10.32
C ARG A 39 -4.23 -12.97 9.35
N ASN A 40 -5.31 -12.43 8.80
CA ASN A 40 -6.16 -13.14 7.84
C ASN A 40 -5.46 -13.45 6.51
N THR A 41 -4.53 -12.60 6.08
CA THR A 41 -3.85 -12.74 4.80
C THR A 41 -2.60 -13.62 4.90
N LEU A 42 -1.94 -13.67 6.07
CA LEU A 42 -0.87 -14.62 6.36
C LEU A 42 -1.32 -16.08 6.12
N ALA A 43 -2.52 -16.42 6.56
CA ALA A 43 -3.12 -17.74 6.33
C ALA A 43 -3.37 -18.06 4.84
N LYS A 44 -3.44 -17.02 3.98
CA LYS A 44 -3.71 -17.13 2.53
C LYS A 44 -2.45 -17.07 1.67
N GLY A 45 -1.28 -16.87 2.26
CA GLY A 45 -0.02 -16.85 1.52
C GLY A 45 0.73 -15.52 1.55
N LEU A 46 0.25 -14.50 2.25
CA LEU A 46 1.08 -13.33 2.58
C LEU A 46 2.32 -13.81 3.37
N ARG A 47 3.48 -13.27 3.01
CA ARG A 47 4.71 -13.38 3.80
C ARG A 47 5.18 -11.98 4.13
N VAL A 48 5.76 -11.81 5.30
CA VAL A 48 6.35 -10.55 5.73
C VAL A 48 7.76 -10.83 6.20
N LYS A 49 8.73 -10.21 5.54
CA LYS A 49 10.14 -10.25 5.94
C LYS A 49 10.44 -9.03 6.79
N VAL A 50 11.08 -9.22 7.92
CA VAL A 50 11.45 -8.16 8.88
C VAL A 50 12.96 -8.13 9.02
N VAL A 51 13.57 -6.98 8.82
CA VAL A 51 15.00 -6.79 9.07
C VAL A 51 15.22 -6.34 10.51
N ILE A 52 16.08 -7.08 11.20
CA ILE A 52 16.47 -6.85 12.59
C ILE A 52 17.92 -6.34 12.59
N ASP A 53 18.15 -5.23 13.26
CA ASP A 53 19.48 -4.70 13.52
C ASP A 53 19.62 -4.30 14.98
N GLU A 54 20.78 -4.65 15.59
CA GLU A 54 21.03 -4.41 17.04
C GLU A 54 19.89 -4.88 17.95
N GLY A 55 19.25 -6.00 17.58
CA GLY A 55 18.18 -6.63 18.37
C GLY A 55 16.78 -6.04 18.17
N ARG A 56 16.59 -5.00 17.34
CA ARG A 56 15.28 -4.37 17.09
C ARG A 56 14.87 -4.40 15.60
N PRO A 57 13.58 -4.45 15.30
CA PRO A 57 13.12 -4.34 13.92
C PRO A 57 13.32 -2.92 13.38
N VAL A 58 13.87 -2.81 12.16
CA VAL A 58 14.18 -1.53 11.51
C VAL A 58 13.58 -1.39 10.12
N GLY A 59 12.88 -2.40 9.64
CA GLY A 59 12.17 -2.37 8.37
C GLY A 59 11.49 -3.69 8.07
N PHE A 60 10.61 -3.67 7.08
CA PHE A 60 9.91 -4.87 6.61
C PHE A 60 9.55 -4.79 5.13
N ALA A 61 9.25 -5.93 4.54
CA ALA A 61 8.66 -6.07 3.22
C ALA A 61 7.49 -7.03 3.28
N HIS A 62 6.33 -6.61 2.74
CA HIS A 62 5.23 -7.52 2.44
C HIS A 62 5.49 -8.20 1.10
N CYS A 63 5.26 -9.49 1.02
CA CYS A 63 5.22 -10.18 -0.26
C CYS A 63 4.09 -11.22 -0.28
N LEU A 64 3.37 -11.27 -1.39
CA LEU A 64 2.23 -12.18 -1.54
C LEU A 64 2.07 -12.63 -2.99
N PRO A 65 1.50 -13.82 -3.23
CA PRO A 65 1.14 -14.26 -4.57
C PRO A 65 0.26 -13.22 -5.28
N ILE A 66 0.60 -12.88 -6.52
CA ILE A 66 -0.14 -11.86 -7.30
C ILE A 66 -1.62 -12.22 -7.46
N GLU A 67 -1.93 -13.50 -7.43
CA GLU A 67 -3.28 -14.06 -7.55
C GLU A 67 -4.19 -13.75 -6.35
N LEU A 68 -3.63 -13.33 -5.22
CA LEU A 68 -4.40 -12.90 -4.04
C LEU A 68 -4.97 -11.48 -4.16
N GLY A 69 -4.67 -10.78 -5.23
CA GLY A 69 -5.05 -9.39 -5.41
C GLY A 69 -3.95 -8.48 -4.89
N ALA A 70 -2.97 -8.24 -5.73
CA ALA A 70 -1.84 -7.40 -5.41
C ALA A 70 -2.19 -5.91 -5.54
N TRP A 71 -1.39 -5.09 -4.91
CA TRP A 71 -1.47 -3.65 -4.98
C TRP A 71 -1.19 -3.16 -6.41
N GLY A 72 -2.22 -2.61 -7.06
CA GLY A 72 -2.11 -1.90 -8.35
C GLY A 72 -1.79 -2.72 -9.59
N MET A 73 -1.80 -4.06 -9.52
CA MET A 73 -1.50 -4.92 -10.65
C MET A 73 -2.19 -6.28 -10.56
N SER A 74 -2.29 -6.98 -11.69
CA SER A 74 -2.73 -8.38 -11.79
C SER A 74 -1.80 -9.21 -12.67
N GLY A 75 -1.79 -10.52 -12.49
CA GLY A 75 -0.94 -11.44 -13.23
C GLY A 75 -1.02 -12.88 -12.71
N LYS A 76 -0.05 -13.69 -13.11
CA LYS A 76 0.09 -15.08 -12.68
C LYS A 76 1.55 -15.44 -12.39
N ASP A 77 1.74 -16.43 -11.52
CA ASP A 77 3.05 -17.04 -11.23
C ASP A 77 4.09 -16.05 -10.71
N LEU A 78 3.66 -14.93 -10.14
CA LEU A 78 4.54 -13.90 -9.57
C LEU A 78 4.28 -13.72 -8.07
N MET A 79 5.34 -13.40 -7.35
CA MET A 79 5.24 -12.79 -6.03
C MET A 79 5.19 -11.27 -6.21
N THR A 80 4.36 -10.57 -5.45
CA THR A 80 4.33 -9.10 -5.47
C THR A 80 4.81 -8.52 -4.16
N VAL A 81 5.42 -7.32 -4.23
CA VAL A 81 5.84 -6.53 -3.08
C VAL A 81 5.03 -5.24 -3.06
N PRO A 82 3.89 -5.22 -2.37
CA PRO A 82 3.06 -4.01 -2.29
C PRO A 82 3.63 -2.94 -1.36
N CYS A 83 4.48 -3.34 -0.42
CA CYS A 83 5.10 -2.42 0.54
C CYS A 83 6.46 -2.93 0.97
N LEU A 84 7.45 -2.06 0.85
CA LEU A 84 8.78 -2.20 1.45
C LEU A 84 9.10 -0.89 2.15
N THR A 85 9.35 -0.93 3.44
CA THR A 85 9.63 0.28 4.21
C THR A 85 10.70 0.05 5.27
N LEU A 86 11.40 1.10 5.61
CA LEU A 86 12.35 1.18 6.71
C LEU A 86 11.83 2.18 7.74
N GLU A 87 12.29 2.08 8.97
CA GLU A 87 12.05 3.07 10.01
C GLU A 87 12.42 4.48 9.52
N TYR A 88 11.51 5.46 9.74
CA TYR A 88 11.64 6.81 9.19
C TYR A 88 12.99 7.45 9.50
N ASN A 89 13.44 7.39 10.75
CA ASN A 89 14.69 7.99 11.20
C ASN A 89 15.93 7.39 10.52
N ARG A 90 15.85 6.14 10.04
CA ARG A 90 16.94 5.47 9.33
C ARG A 90 16.94 5.76 7.83
N VAL A 91 15.79 6.11 7.25
CA VAL A 91 15.71 6.54 5.85
C VAL A 91 16.36 7.90 5.64
N TYR A 92 16.18 8.81 6.60
CA TYR A 92 16.70 10.19 6.53
C TYR A 92 18.00 10.41 7.30
N SER A 93 18.48 9.43 8.07
CA SER A 93 19.80 9.49 8.70
C SER A 93 20.92 9.29 7.68
N ARG A 94 22.16 9.60 8.10
CA ARG A 94 23.38 9.35 7.31
C ARG A 94 23.62 7.87 6.97
N GLU A 95 22.78 6.96 7.45
CA GLU A 95 22.79 5.51 7.20
C GLU A 95 22.18 5.12 5.84
N HIS A 96 21.95 6.06 4.93
CA HIS A 96 21.67 5.78 3.53
C HIS A 96 22.74 4.83 2.98
N GLY A 97 22.32 3.60 2.63
CA GLY A 97 23.26 2.56 2.16
C GLY A 97 23.54 1.44 3.16
N SER A 98 22.86 1.40 4.32
CA SER A 98 22.93 0.31 5.31
C SER A 98 22.66 -1.09 4.74
N GLY A 99 22.06 -1.19 3.54
CA GLY A 99 21.78 -2.46 2.87
C GLY A 99 20.47 -3.12 3.34
N TYR A 100 19.71 -2.55 4.28
CA TYR A 100 18.47 -3.14 4.80
C TYR A 100 17.44 -3.44 3.72
N GLY A 101 17.17 -2.48 2.84
CA GLY A 101 16.23 -2.67 1.72
C GLY A 101 16.67 -3.77 0.76
N ARG A 102 17.99 -3.86 0.48
CA ARG A 102 18.56 -4.94 -0.33
C ARG A 102 18.37 -6.29 0.35
N ALA A 103 18.70 -6.41 1.63
CA ALA A 103 18.55 -7.65 2.39
C ALA A 103 17.08 -8.12 2.45
N LEU A 104 16.13 -7.19 2.60
CA LEU A 104 14.71 -7.50 2.54
C LEU A 104 14.31 -8.05 1.18
N MET A 105 14.73 -7.40 0.08
CA MET A 105 14.42 -7.87 -1.28
C MET A 105 15.08 -9.20 -1.60
N GLU A 106 16.31 -9.45 -1.18
CA GLU A 106 16.97 -10.75 -1.32
C GLU A 106 16.20 -11.87 -0.60
N ALA A 107 15.67 -11.59 0.60
CA ALA A 107 14.83 -12.54 1.34
C ALA A 107 13.47 -12.79 0.64
N VAL A 108 12.86 -11.75 0.07
CA VAL A 108 11.63 -11.87 -0.74
C VAL A 108 11.90 -12.70 -2.00
N GLU A 109 13.00 -12.44 -2.71
CA GLU A 109 13.38 -13.19 -3.90
C GLU A 109 13.66 -14.66 -3.60
N ALA A 110 14.32 -14.95 -2.48
CA ALA A 110 14.54 -16.31 -2.01
C ALA A 110 13.24 -17.04 -1.68
N GLU A 111 12.25 -16.34 -1.11
CA GLU A 111 10.93 -16.89 -0.87
C GLU A 111 10.18 -17.15 -2.18
N ALA A 112 10.19 -16.16 -3.08
CA ALA A 112 9.50 -16.26 -4.38
C ALA A 112 10.02 -17.41 -5.24
N LYS A 113 11.34 -17.65 -5.26
CA LYS A 113 11.96 -18.74 -6.01
C LYS A 113 11.49 -20.15 -5.64
N LYS A 114 10.85 -20.33 -4.49
CA LYS A 114 10.31 -21.62 -4.08
C LYS A 114 9.06 -22.03 -4.85
N GLU A 115 8.23 -21.05 -5.27
CA GLU A 115 6.89 -21.31 -5.77
C GLU A 115 6.47 -20.41 -6.95
N LYS A 116 7.27 -19.40 -7.29
CA LYS A 116 6.94 -18.37 -8.27
C LYS A 116 8.07 -18.15 -9.28
N LYS A 117 7.71 -17.68 -10.47
CA LYS A 117 8.64 -17.45 -11.58
C LYS A 117 9.33 -16.09 -11.55
N GLY A 118 8.96 -15.22 -10.63
CA GLY A 118 9.53 -13.88 -10.50
C GLY A 118 8.90 -13.07 -9.39
N VAL A 119 9.42 -11.84 -9.23
CA VAL A 119 8.91 -10.83 -8.30
C VAL A 119 8.53 -9.58 -9.07
N ALA A 120 7.31 -9.07 -8.85
CA ALA A 120 6.83 -7.81 -9.37
C ALA A 120 6.63 -6.80 -8.25
N VAL A 121 6.95 -5.54 -8.53
CA VAL A 121 6.84 -4.44 -7.56
C VAL A 121 6.14 -3.26 -8.20
N LEU A 122 5.15 -2.68 -7.53
CA LEU A 122 4.66 -1.35 -7.88
C LEU A 122 5.59 -0.31 -7.23
N ALA A 123 6.44 0.29 -8.04
CA ALA A 123 7.38 1.32 -7.67
C ALA A 123 6.92 2.69 -8.19
N PHE A 124 7.62 3.74 -7.78
CA PHE A 124 7.27 5.11 -8.14
C PHE A 124 8.47 5.89 -8.70
N ASP A 125 8.19 6.75 -9.67
CA ASP A 125 9.11 7.72 -10.23
C ASP A 125 8.70 9.12 -9.75
N HIS A 126 9.24 9.54 -8.60
CA HIS A 126 8.99 10.83 -7.95
C HIS A 126 10.17 11.18 -7.03
N ASP A 127 10.23 12.40 -6.53
CA ASP A 127 11.31 12.86 -5.64
C ASP A 127 11.20 12.34 -4.20
N PHE A 128 10.19 11.54 -3.92
CA PHE A 128 9.95 10.96 -2.61
C PHE A 128 10.70 9.63 -2.44
N TRP A 129 11.13 9.31 -1.23
CA TRP A 129 11.96 8.14 -0.94
C TRP A 129 11.26 6.78 -1.09
N PHE A 130 9.92 6.76 -0.92
CA PHE A 130 9.15 5.52 -0.81
C PHE A 130 9.11 4.76 -2.12
N MET A 131 9.56 3.48 -2.10
CA MET A 131 9.46 2.56 -3.22
C MET A 131 9.95 3.12 -4.56
N HIS A 132 11.01 3.97 -4.54
CA HIS A 132 11.52 4.60 -5.75
C HIS A 132 12.04 3.57 -6.77
N PHE A 133 11.61 3.66 -8.02
CA PHE A 133 11.90 2.67 -9.06
C PHE A 133 13.39 2.43 -9.29
N SER A 134 14.23 3.47 -9.13
CA SER A 134 15.68 3.34 -9.31
C SER A 134 16.35 2.40 -8.30
N PHE A 135 15.77 2.24 -7.10
CA PHE A 135 16.24 1.27 -6.12
C PHE A 135 16.08 -0.16 -6.68
N PHE A 136 14.92 -0.49 -7.23
CA PHE A 136 14.66 -1.81 -7.80
C PHE A 136 15.48 -2.05 -9.07
N LYS A 137 15.68 -1.01 -9.89
CA LYS A 137 16.57 -1.08 -11.05
C LYS A 137 18.00 -1.48 -10.65
N LYS A 138 18.53 -0.94 -9.55
CA LYS A 138 19.86 -1.33 -8.99
C LYS A 138 19.90 -2.77 -8.48
N LEU A 139 18.75 -3.38 -8.21
CA LEU A 139 18.62 -4.79 -7.81
C LEU A 139 18.36 -5.74 -9.00
N GLY A 140 18.41 -5.22 -10.23
CA GLY A 140 18.25 -6.01 -11.46
C GLY A 140 16.79 -6.18 -11.91
N TYR A 141 15.85 -5.40 -11.37
CA TYR A 141 14.49 -5.35 -11.88
C TYR A 141 14.43 -4.49 -13.15
N ILE A 142 13.59 -4.88 -14.09
CA ILE A 142 13.32 -4.13 -15.32
C ILE A 142 11.93 -3.48 -15.25
N GLU A 143 11.78 -2.31 -15.83
CA GLU A 143 10.48 -1.66 -16.01
C GLU A 143 9.67 -2.40 -17.09
N VAL A 144 8.44 -2.80 -16.79
CA VAL A 144 7.55 -3.51 -17.72
C VAL A 144 6.24 -2.77 -18.00
N ALA A 145 5.85 -1.82 -17.15
CA ALA A 145 4.69 -0.96 -17.38
C ALA A 145 4.84 0.36 -16.61
N ARG A 146 4.23 1.43 -17.12
CA ARG A 146 4.24 2.76 -16.50
C ARG A 146 2.90 3.48 -16.72
N GLN A 147 2.43 4.18 -15.67
CA GLN A 147 1.29 5.09 -15.74
C GLN A 147 1.54 6.28 -14.81
N GLY A 148 1.82 7.46 -15.37
CA GLY A 148 2.25 8.60 -14.57
C GLY A 148 3.53 8.30 -13.80
N SER A 149 3.51 8.53 -12.50
CA SER A 149 4.62 8.19 -11.60
C SER A 149 4.66 6.71 -11.20
N ALA A 150 3.59 5.95 -11.40
CA ALA A 150 3.54 4.53 -11.06
C ALA A 150 4.28 3.69 -12.10
N VAL A 151 5.14 2.77 -11.64
CA VAL A 151 6.00 1.94 -12.48
C VAL A 151 5.93 0.49 -12.00
N ILE A 152 5.62 -0.46 -12.86
CA ILE A 152 5.78 -1.88 -12.52
C ILE A 152 7.20 -2.32 -12.86
N MET A 153 7.90 -2.78 -11.82
CA MET A 153 9.25 -3.36 -11.92
C MET A 153 9.16 -4.86 -11.78
N LEU A 154 9.76 -5.61 -12.71
CA LEU A 154 9.75 -7.08 -12.74
C LEU A 154 11.18 -7.64 -12.69
N LYS A 155 11.40 -8.65 -11.85
CA LYS A 155 12.55 -9.53 -11.89
C LYS A 155 12.08 -10.96 -12.09
N ALA A 156 12.20 -11.45 -13.32
CA ALA A 156 11.85 -12.82 -13.67
C ALA A 156 13.02 -13.78 -13.39
N PHE A 157 12.73 -14.94 -12.84
CA PHE A 157 13.68 -16.05 -12.64
C PHE A 157 13.52 -17.11 -13.73
N GLU A 158 12.32 -17.21 -14.29
CA GLU A 158 11.89 -18.08 -15.38
C GLU A 158 11.01 -17.28 -16.35
N PRO A 159 10.77 -17.79 -17.57
CA PRO A 159 9.82 -17.15 -18.48
C PRO A 159 8.44 -16.98 -17.83
N VAL A 160 7.96 -15.75 -17.80
CA VAL A 160 6.67 -15.37 -17.22
C VAL A 160 6.12 -14.14 -17.94
N ASP A 161 4.81 -14.09 -18.10
CA ASP A 161 4.12 -12.92 -18.65
C ASP A 161 4.26 -11.73 -17.68
N PRO A 162 4.56 -10.51 -18.16
CA PRO A 162 4.59 -9.34 -17.33
C PRO A 162 3.21 -9.04 -16.71
N PRO A 163 3.17 -8.54 -15.47
CA PRO A 163 1.92 -8.17 -14.84
C PRO A 163 1.27 -6.97 -15.53
N VAL A 164 -0.07 -6.93 -15.47
CA VAL A 164 -0.87 -5.83 -16.04
C VAL A 164 -1.12 -4.79 -14.96
N MET A 165 -0.83 -3.53 -15.26
CA MET A 165 -1.10 -2.39 -14.37
C MET A 165 -2.61 -2.13 -14.29
N HIS A 166 -3.11 -1.95 -13.07
CA HIS A 166 -4.50 -1.57 -12.84
C HIS A 166 -4.75 -0.11 -13.25
N LYS A 167 -5.93 0.11 -13.80
CA LYS A 167 -6.46 1.45 -14.09
C LYS A 167 -7.87 1.52 -13.58
N LEU A 168 -8.19 2.52 -12.77
CA LEU A 168 -9.51 2.69 -12.17
C LEU A 168 -10.63 2.49 -13.20
N ASN A 169 -11.41 1.45 -12.99
CA ASN A 169 -12.59 1.10 -13.77
C ASN A 169 -13.84 1.39 -12.91
N TYR A 170 -14.18 2.67 -12.81
CA TYR A 170 -15.32 3.11 -12.02
C TYR A 170 -16.05 4.26 -12.73
N ARG A 171 -17.36 4.18 -12.75
CA ARG A 171 -18.23 5.23 -13.24
C ARG A 171 -18.96 5.89 -12.07
N HIS A 172 -18.52 7.09 -11.74
CA HIS A 172 -19.13 7.90 -10.72
C HIS A 172 -20.62 8.22 -11.07
N GLN A 173 -21.45 8.30 -10.05
CA GLN A 173 -22.88 8.65 -10.18
C GLN A 173 -23.17 9.87 -9.34
N LEU A 174 -23.50 10.98 -10.00
CA LEU A 174 -23.98 12.20 -9.33
C LEU A 174 -25.40 12.01 -8.78
N VAL A 175 -25.64 12.57 -7.61
CA VAL A 175 -26.98 12.64 -7.00
C VAL A 175 -27.39 14.11 -6.86
N PRO A 176 -28.47 14.57 -7.51
CA PRO A 176 -28.89 15.97 -7.45
C PRO A 176 -29.05 16.47 -6.01
N GLY A 177 -28.44 17.63 -5.72
CA GLY A 177 -28.52 18.27 -4.40
C GLY A 177 -27.68 17.61 -3.29
N LYS A 178 -26.83 16.66 -3.64
CA LYS A 178 -25.92 16.01 -2.69
C LYS A 178 -24.50 15.97 -3.24
N VAL A 179 -23.51 15.99 -2.33
CA VAL A 179 -22.13 15.66 -2.66
C VAL A 179 -21.94 14.16 -2.51
N VAL A 180 -21.33 13.53 -3.51
CA VAL A 180 -21.03 12.10 -3.49
C VAL A 180 -19.52 11.89 -3.34
N VAL A 181 -19.13 11.20 -2.29
CA VAL A 181 -17.75 10.82 -1.99
C VAL A 181 -17.59 9.32 -2.25
N ASP A 182 -16.73 8.95 -3.20
CA ASP A 182 -16.42 7.56 -3.51
C ASP A 182 -15.01 7.26 -3.00
N ALA A 183 -14.89 6.43 -1.97
CA ALA A 183 -13.65 6.12 -1.28
C ALA A 183 -13.22 4.67 -1.51
N PHE A 184 -12.14 4.47 -2.25
CA PHE A 184 -11.48 3.18 -2.45
C PHE A 184 -10.28 3.10 -1.50
N TRP A 185 -10.29 2.13 -0.60
CA TRP A 185 -9.26 2.00 0.42
C TRP A 185 -8.75 0.55 0.54
N ASN A 186 -7.56 0.37 1.10
CA ASN A 186 -6.96 -0.94 1.24
C ASN A 186 -6.29 -1.11 2.62
N PRO A 187 -6.66 -2.13 3.40
CA PRO A 187 -6.14 -2.35 4.75
C PRO A 187 -4.65 -2.74 4.82
N ILE A 188 -4.01 -3.03 3.70
CA ILE A 188 -2.56 -3.26 3.65
C ILE A 188 -1.78 -1.99 4.01
N CYS A 189 -2.31 -0.81 3.70
CA CYS A 189 -1.65 0.47 3.89
C CYS A 189 -2.27 1.23 5.08
N LEU A 190 -1.45 1.52 6.08
CA LEU A 190 -1.91 2.29 7.26
C LEU A 190 -2.42 3.68 6.86
N THR A 191 -1.74 4.35 5.93
CA THR A 191 -2.20 5.64 5.39
C THR A 191 -3.59 5.56 4.78
N SER A 192 -3.91 4.47 4.09
CA SER A 192 -5.24 4.26 3.50
C SER A 192 -6.31 4.02 4.58
N ILE A 193 -5.96 3.39 5.70
CA ILE A 193 -6.86 3.21 6.84
C ILE A 193 -7.12 4.53 7.55
N ILE A 194 -6.08 5.35 7.77
CA ILE A 194 -6.22 6.70 8.33
C ILE A 194 -7.11 7.55 7.44
N GLU A 195 -6.90 7.51 6.13
CA GLU A 195 -7.70 8.29 5.19
C GLU A 195 -9.18 7.91 5.22
N ILE A 196 -9.51 6.61 5.13
CA ILE A 196 -10.90 6.19 5.18
C ILE A 196 -11.57 6.49 6.52
N HIS A 197 -10.83 6.44 7.63
CA HIS A 197 -11.33 6.88 8.93
C HIS A 197 -11.74 8.36 8.89
N ARG A 198 -10.86 9.24 8.43
CA ARG A 198 -11.14 10.67 8.30
C ARG A 198 -12.30 10.96 7.34
N VAL A 199 -12.35 10.26 6.21
CA VAL A 199 -13.45 10.39 5.24
C VAL A 199 -14.78 10.05 5.88
N ARG A 200 -14.87 8.97 6.67
CA ARG A 200 -16.09 8.60 7.38
C ARG A 200 -16.56 9.67 8.37
N GLU A 201 -15.63 10.12 9.22
CA GLU A 201 -15.93 11.15 10.23
C GLU A 201 -16.37 12.46 9.58
N VAL A 202 -15.62 12.96 8.61
CA VAL A 202 -15.98 14.22 7.91
C VAL A 202 -17.28 14.09 7.14
N CYS A 203 -17.51 13.00 6.41
CA CYS A 203 -18.79 12.81 5.71
C CYS A 203 -19.99 12.78 6.69
N ALA A 204 -19.80 12.22 7.88
CA ALA A 204 -20.85 12.17 8.90
C ALA A 204 -21.23 13.57 9.44
N GLU A 205 -20.31 14.53 9.46
CA GLU A 205 -20.58 15.93 9.85
C GLU A 205 -21.65 16.60 8.96
N TYR A 206 -21.77 16.18 7.70
CA TYR A 206 -22.70 16.75 6.72
C TYR A 206 -24.08 16.05 6.68
N GLY A 207 -24.22 14.95 7.42
CA GLY A 207 -25.48 14.21 7.47
C GLY A 207 -25.95 13.72 6.10
N ASP A 208 -27.21 13.97 5.76
CA ASP A 208 -27.83 13.49 4.52
C ASP A 208 -27.44 14.28 3.26
N LYS A 209 -26.68 15.37 3.41
CA LYS A 209 -26.15 16.18 2.29
C LYS A 209 -24.99 15.51 1.57
N VAL A 210 -24.28 14.60 2.23
CA VAL A 210 -23.15 13.86 1.67
C VAL A 210 -23.49 12.36 1.62
N ILE A 211 -23.21 11.73 0.48
CA ILE A 211 -23.30 10.29 0.30
C ILE A 211 -21.89 9.73 0.24
N LEU A 212 -21.56 8.83 1.17
CA LEU A 212 -20.30 8.10 1.15
C LEU A 212 -20.52 6.70 0.55
N ASN A 213 -19.87 6.43 -0.58
CA ASN A 213 -19.72 5.11 -1.15
C ASN A 213 -18.33 4.58 -0.81
N GLU A 214 -18.28 3.46 -0.11
CA GLU A 214 -17.02 2.91 0.41
C GLU A 214 -16.70 1.56 -0.22
N PHE A 215 -15.46 1.40 -0.70
CA PHE A 215 -14.98 0.22 -1.39
C PHE A 215 -13.69 -0.30 -0.75
N ASN A 216 -13.77 -1.45 -0.06
CA ASN A 216 -12.59 -2.09 0.54
C ASN A 216 -11.85 -2.91 -0.52
N CYS A 217 -10.79 -2.36 -1.08
CA CYS A 217 -9.92 -2.99 -2.09
C CYS A 217 -8.96 -4.05 -1.51
N GLY A 218 -8.97 -4.29 -0.21
CA GLY A 218 -8.41 -5.49 0.40
C GLY A 218 -9.23 -6.75 0.10
N ASN A 219 -10.47 -6.59 -0.39
CA ASN A 219 -11.27 -7.66 -0.94
C ASN A 219 -10.94 -7.83 -2.43
N LYS A 220 -10.48 -9.03 -2.80
CA LYS A 220 -10.07 -9.37 -4.17
C LYS A 220 -11.16 -9.06 -5.21
N ASN A 221 -12.42 -9.38 -4.94
CA ASN A 221 -13.51 -9.14 -5.89
C ASN A 221 -13.74 -7.63 -6.14
N VAL A 222 -13.57 -6.80 -5.11
CA VAL A 222 -13.65 -5.33 -5.22
C VAL A 222 -12.48 -4.80 -6.04
N LEU A 223 -11.27 -5.27 -5.73
CA LEU A 223 -10.05 -4.90 -6.45
C LEU A 223 -10.14 -5.28 -7.94
N GLU A 224 -10.56 -6.49 -8.26
CA GLU A 224 -10.71 -6.97 -9.64
C GLU A 224 -11.80 -6.21 -10.41
N ARG A 225 -12.90 -5.89 -9.74
CA ARG A 225 -14.01 -5.14 -10.35
C ARG A 225 -13.63 -3.71 -10.71
N TYR A 226 -12.95 -3.01 -9.78
CA TYR A 226 -12.69 -1.58 -9.92
C TYR A 226 -11.27 -1.25 -10.36
N GLN A 227 -10.36 -2.23 -10.40
CA GLN A 227 -8.99 -2.08 -10.91
C GLN A 227 -8.25 -0.89 -10.23
N THR A 228 -8.43 -0.74 -8.93
CA THR A 228 -7.70 0.24 -8.12
C THR A 228 -7.49 -0.28 -6.71
N SER A 229 -6.37 0.07 -6.10
CA SER A 229 -6.06 -0.26 -4.70
C SER A 229 -6.39 0.88 -3.74
N ARG A 230 -6.41 2.14 -4.22
CA ARG A 230 -6.75 3.34 -3.47
C ARG A 230 -7.15 4.44 -4.44
N ALA A 231 -8.23 5.13 -4.14
CA ALA A 231 -8.66 6.36 -4.81
C ALA A 231 -9.70 7.08 -3.94
N LEU A 232 -9.73 8.39 -4.00
CA LEU A 232 -10.80 9.21 -3.43
C LEU A 232 -11.34 10.13 -4.53
N LEU A 233 -12.66 10.11 -4.72
CA LEU A 233 -13.35 10.97 -5.66
C LEU A 233 -14.42 11.77 -4.91
N ILE A 234 -14.50 13.07 -5.19
CA ILE A 234 -15.58 13.93 -4.68
C ILE A 234 -16.32 14.47 -5.90
N ASN A 235 -17.60 14.13 -6.02
CA ASN A 235 -18.42 14.38 -7.22
C ASN A 235 -17.70 13.94 -8.52
N GLY A 236 -16.99 12.80 -8.47
CA GLY A 236 -16.24 12.23 -9.58
C GLY A 236 -14.87 12.85 -9.85
N ALA A 237 -14.51 13.96 -9.18
CA ALA A 237 -13.20 14.56 -9.28
C ALA A 237 -12.20 13.85 -8.36
N PRO A 238 -11.08 13.32 -8.90
CA PRO A 238 -10.08 12.64 -8.07
C PRO A 238 -9.38 13.63 -7.13
N LYS A 239 -9.14 13.17 -5.90
CA LYS A 239 -8.42 13.89 -4.84
C LYS A 239 -7.26 13.06 -4.36
N ASP A 240 -6.11 13.70 -4.18
CA ASP A 240 -4.90 13.06 -3.68
C ASP A 240 -4.04 14.09 -2.91
N TRP A 241 -3.62 13.72 -1.71
CA TRP A 241 -2.75 14.53 -0.86
C TRP A 241 -1.38 13.87 -0.63
N GLY A 242 -1.09 12.80 -1.37
CA GLY A 242 0.15 12.03 -1.24
C GLY A 242 0.23 11.16 0.01
N TYR A 243 -0.29 11.66 1.13
CA TYR A 243 -0.51 10.94 2.38
C TYR A 243 -2.03 10.82 2.67
N ALA A 244 -2.45 10.64 3.92
CA ALA A 244 -3.87 10.68 4.26
C ALA A 244 -4.40 12.11 4.17
N ALA A 245 -5.63 12.28 3.66
CA ALA A 245 -6.28 13.57 3.54
C ALA A 245 -6.27 14.33 4.87
N PRO A 246 -5.80 15.60 4.92
CA PRO A 246 -5.93 16.44 6.10
C PRO A 246 -7.41 16.74 6.38
N TRP A 247 -7.80 16.79 7.65
CA TRP A 247 -9.18 17.00 8.08
C TRP A 247 -9.82 18.24 7.45
N ASP A 248 -9.14 19.38 7.52
CA ASP A 248 -9.68 20.66 7.03
C ASP A 248 -9.71 20.72 5.50
N GLU A 249 -8.72 20.14 4.83
CA GLU A 249 -8.72 20.10 3.37
C GLU A 249 -9.84 19.20 2.83
N LEU A 250 -10.12 18.09 3.50
CA LEU A 250 -11.23 17.21 3.14
C LEU A 250 -12.59 17.94 3.29
N ARG A 251 -12.79 18.69 4.40
CA ARG A 251 -13.96 19.56 4.57
C ARG A 251 -14.06 20.60 3.47
N ASN A 252 -12.97 21.33 3.20
CA ASN A 252 -12.92 22.34 2.15
C ASN A 252 -13.25 21.79 0.77
N GLU A 253 -12.79 20.58 0.44
CA GLU A 253 -13.12 19.96 -0.86
C GLU A 253 -14.59 19.52 -0.95
N ILE A 254 -15.18 19.07 0.15
CA ILE A 254 -16.61 18.76 0.21
C ILE A 254 -17.43 20.06 0.11
N ASP A 255 -17.08 21.11 0.83
CA ASP A 255 -17.78 22.41 0.79
C ASP A 255 -17.75 23.05 -0.61
N ARG A 256 -16.65 22.91 -1.35
CA ARG A 256 -16.55 23.38 -2.74
C ARG A 256 -17.36 22.56 -3.73
N ALA A 257 -17.79 21.37 -3.34
CA ALA A 257 -18.51 20.46 -4.21
C ALA A 257 -20.04 20.64 -4.17
N PHE A 258 -20.55 21.45 -3.21
CA PHE A 258 -21.95 21.90 -3.16
C PHE A 258 -22.19 23.02 -4.17
#